data_33e426b8c266fe61564c115cc2f15e86
#
_entry.id   33e426b8c266fe61564c115cc2f15e86
#
_cell.length_a   1.000
_cell.length_b   1.000
_cell.length_c   1.000
_cell.angle_alpha   90.00
_cell.angle_beta   90.00
_cell.angle_gamma   90.00
#
_symmetry.space_group_name_H-M   'P 1'
#
loop_
_entity.id
_entity.type
_entity.pdbx_description
1 polymer ?
#
loop_
_entity_poly.entity_id
_entity_poly.type
_entity_poly.pdbx_seq_one_letter_code
_entity_poly.pdbx_strand_id
1 'polypeptide(L)'
;MLRKEDITTIFMDVDDTLLDFKECARQDVRNCCLKNGITYSDDLFEFFLRRNVILWKRIEDGLLTVDELHRTRWAGIFRDYGIEADGPAFENDFIAGLRETSVPVADSHKVMEYLHSKYKVYVVSNASNLQQTTRLRKAGLMQFVDGVFGSLDVGFIK
;
A
#
# COMPACT_ATOMS: atom_id res chain seq x y z
N MET A 1 -26.60 -21.18 -9.66
CA MET A 1 -26.44 -19.71 -9.59
C MET A 1 -26.23 -19.34 -8.13
N LEU A 2 -25.13 -18.65 -7.79
CA LEU A 2 -24.84 -18.23 -6.41
C LEU A 2 -25.92 -17.23 -5.97
N ARG A 3 -26.55 -17.48 -4.81
CA ARG A 3 -27.54 -16.56 -4.24
C ARG A 3 -26.86 -15.73 -3.16
N LYS A 4 -27.40 -14.55 -2.85
CA LYS A 4 -26.85 -13.62 -1.85
C LYS A 4 -26.73 -14.29 -0.46
N GLU A 5 -27.65 -15.16 -0.12
CA GLU A 5 -27.68 -15.92 1.13
C GLU A 5 -26.59 -17.01 1.22
N ASP A 6 -25.97 -17.38 0.08
CA ASP A 6 -24.89 -18.37 0.05
C ASP A 6 -23.51 -17.71 0.36
N ILE A 7 -23.43 -16.36 0.39
CA ILE A 7 -22.22 -15.62 0.67
C ILE A 7 -22.08 -15.45 2.18
N THR A 8 -21.00 -15.96 2.74
CA THR A 8 -20.70 -15.87 4.18
C THR A 8 -19.43 -15.05 4.46
N THR A 9 -18.60 -14.85 3.44
CA THR A 9 -17.27 -14.27 3.58
C THR A 9 -16.98 -13.31 2.45
N ILE A 10 -16.35 -12.17 2.80
CA ILE A 10 -15.89 -11.13 1.88
C ILE A 10 -14.37 -11.00 2.02
N PHE A 11 -13.69 -10.97 0.90
CA PHE A 11 -12.29 -10.58 0.80
C PHE A 11 -12.19 -9.15 0.29
N MET A 12 -11.44 -8.32 1.01
CA MET A 12 -11.32 -6.89 0.75
C MET A 12 -9.87 -6.53 0.47
N ASP A 13 -9.66 -5.72 -0.55
CA ASP A 13 -8.37 -5.06 -0.76
C ASP A 13 -8.21 -3.85 0.15
N VAL A 14 -6.99 -3.31 0.27
CA VAL A 14 -6.69 -2.14 1.12
C VAL A 14 -6.39 -0.91 0.29
N ASP A 15 -5.34 -0.97 -0.53
CA ASP A 15 -4.82 0.20 -1.23
C ASP A 15 -5.76 0.58 -2.38
N ASP A 16 -6.18 1.85 -2.41
CA ASP A 16 -7.19 2.43 -3.31
C ASP A 16 -8.59 1.78 -3.20
N THR A 17 -8.82 0.98 -2.13
CA THR A 17 -10.13 0.39 -1.80
C THR A 17 -10.63 0.88 -0.43
N LEU A 18 -9.87 0.65 0.62
CA LEU A 18 -10.17 1.09 1.98
C LEU A 18 -9.34 2.31 2.39
N LEU A 19 -8.11 2.39 1.92
CA LEU A 19 -7.17 3.49 2.15
C LEU A 19 -6.76 4.09 0.80
N ASP A 20 -6.74 5.42 0.72
CA ASP A 20 -6.23 6.17 -0.41
C ASP A 20 -4.70 6.05 -0.46
N PHE A 21 -4.20 5.13 -1.29
CA PHE A 21 -2.76 4.90 -1.44
C PHE A 21 -2.05 6.14 -1.95
N LYS A 22 -2.65 6.84 -2.92
CA LYS A 22 -2.02 8.03 -3.52
C LYS A 22 -1.78 9.10 -2.47
N GLU A 23 -2.75 9.39 -1.63
CA GLU A 23 -2.61 10.38 -0.57
C GLU A 23 -1.68 9.92 0.55
N CYS A 24 -1.75 8.66 0.98
CA CYS A 24 -0.81 8.06 1.93
C CYS A 24 0.64 8.18 1.42
N ALA A 25 0.90 7.78 0.18
CA ALA A 25 2.22 7.84 -0.42
C ALA A 25 2.69 9.30 -0.62
N ARG A 26 1.79 10.25 -0.96
CA ARG A 26 2.13 11.67 -1.08
C ARG A 26 2.65 12.24 0.23
N GLN A 27 1.95 11.99 1.32
CA GLN A 27 2.36 12.44 2.64
C GLN A 27 3.71 11.84 3.03
N ASP A 28 3.88 10.56 2.78
CA ASP A 28 5.10 9.85 3.13
C ASP A 28 6.31 10.29 2.29
N VAL A 29 6.17 10.43 0.97
CA VAL A 29 7.24 10.93 0.08
C VAL A 29 7.67 12.35 0.48
N ARG A 30 6.73 13.23 0.87
CA ARG A 30 7.08 14.55 1.39
C ARG A 30 7.95 14.45 2.66
N ASN A 31 7.58 13.60 3.60
CA ASN A 31 8.33 13.38 4.83
C ASN A 31 9.71 12.78 4.54
N CYS A 32 9.79 11.80 3.65
CA CYS A 32 11.06 11.19 3.23
C CYS A 32 11.97 12.22 2.54
N CYS A 33 11.42 13.04 1.65
CA CYS A 33 12.18 14.13 1.01
C CYS A 33 12.76 15.08 2.05
N LEU A 34 11.94 15.54 2.99
CA LEU A 34 12.38 16.41 4.08
C LEU A 34 13.50 15.78 4.91
N LYS A 35 13.32 14.52 5.29
CA LYS A 35 14.32 13.78 6.09
C LYS A 35 15.65 13.59 5.39
N ASN A 36 15.62 13.37 4.07
CA ASN A 36 16.81 13.10 3.26
C ASN A 36 17.39 14.35 2.56
N GLY A 37 16.90 15.55 2.88
CA GLY A 37 17.38 16.80 2.30
C GLY A 37 17.09 16.97 0.80
N ILE A 38 16.05 16.28 0.30
CA ILE A 38 15.60 16.33 -1.09
C ILE A 38 14.45 17.33 -1.22
N THR A 39 14.47 18.16 -2.24
CA THR A 39 13.35 19.05 -2.54
C THR A 39 12.18 18.24 -3.09
N TYR A 40 11.06 18.22 -2.35
CA TYR A 40 9.82 17.64 -2.85
C TYR A 40 9.24 18.49 -3.99
N SER A 41 8.72 17.83 -5.01
CA SER A 41 7.85 18.44 -6.02
C SER A 41 6.71 17.49 -6.40
N ASP A 42 5.59 18.04 -6.85
CA ASP A 42 4.48 17.22 -7.36
C ASP A 42 4.90 16.46 -8.63
N ASP A 43 5.82 17.00 -9.44
CA ASP A 43 6.38 16.32 -10.62
C ASP A 43 7.17 15.06 -10.22
N LEU A 44 8.01 15.13 -9.17
CA LEU A 44 8.72 13.97 -8.64
C LEU A 44 7.73 12.92 -8.13
N PHE A 45 6.69 13.35 -7.44
CA PHE A 45 5.66 12.44 -6.92
C PHE A 45 4.88 11.75 -8.05
N GLU A 46 4.44 12.49 -9.06
CA GLU A 46 3.75 11.91 -10.23
C GLU A 46 4.71 11.00 -11.05
N PHE A 47 6.00 11.31 -11.10
CA PHE A 47 7.00 10.41 -11.69
C PHE A 47 7.10 9.10 -10.90
N PHE A 48 7.19 9.18 -9.56
CA PHE A 48 7.15 8.00 -8.69
C PHE A 48 5.89 7.16 -8.94
N LEU A 49 4.70 7.76 -8.96
CA LEU A 49 3.45 7.01 -9.16
C LEU A 49 3.46 6.22 -10.46
N ARG A 50 3.85 6.85 -11.58
CA ARG A 50 3.94 6.17 -12.88
C ARG A 50 4.91 5.00 -12.84
N ARG A 51 6.09 5.18 -12.23
CA ARG A 51 7.09 4.12 -12.10
C ARG A 51 6.62 3.00 -11.18
N ASN A 52 5.95 3.35 -10.08
CA ASN A 52 5.44 2.39 -9.11
C ASN A 52 4.40 1.43 -9.73
N VAL A 53 3.46 1.95 -10.53
CA VAL A 53 2.48 1.13 -11.26
C VAL A 53 3.17 0.13 -12.19
N ILE A 54 4.16 0.58 -12.97
CA ILE A 54 4.93 -0.30 -13.88
C ILE A 54 5.67 -1.39 -13.09
N LEU A 55 6.29 -1.05 -11.95
CA LEU A 55 7.05 -2.00 -11.15
C LEU A 55 6.14 -3.05 -10.51
N TRP A 56 4.99 -2.65 -9.97
CA TRP A 56 4.00 -3.59 -9.43
C TRP A 56 3.43 -4.51 -10.51
N LYS A 57 3.15 -3.98 -11.71
CA LYS A 57 2.73 -4.80 -12.85
C LYS A 57 3.77 -5.87 -13.21
N ARG A 58 5.05 -5.54 -13.16
CA ARG A 58 6.13 -6.52 -13.37
C ARG A 58 6.18 -7.60 -12.27
N ILE A 59 5.83 -7.26 -11.04
CA ILE A 59 5.72 -8.25 -9.95
C ILE A 59 4.56 -9.21 -10.21
N GLU A 60 3.39 -8.69 -10.57
CA GLU A 60 2.21 -9.49 -10.94
C GLU A 60 2.51 -10.44 -12.13
N ASP A 61 3.29 -9.97 -13.10
CA ASP A 61 3.72 -10.76 -14.26
C ASP A 61 4.87 -11.74 -13.96
N GLY A 62 5.36 -11.80 -12.70
CA GLY A 62 6.48 -12.66 -12.29
C GLY A 62 7.85 -12.23 -12.83
N LEU A 63 7.97 -10.99 -13.32
CA LEU A 63 9.20 -10.43 -13.92
C LEU A 63 10.05 -9.63 -12.93
N LEU A 64 9.57 -9.46 -11.70
CA LEU A 64 10.25 -8.75 -10.63
C LEU A 64 9.77 -9.32 -9.29
N THR A 65 10.67 -9.45 -8.33
CA THR A 65 10.30 -9.79 -6.95
C THR A 65 10.08 -8.51 -6.12
N VAL A 66 9.34 -8.63 -5.01
CA VAL A 66 9.17 -7.50 -4.08
C VAL A 66 10.50 -7.09 -3.45
N ASP A 67 11.40 -8.05 -3.18
CA ASP A 67 12.75 -7.75 -2.68
C ASP A 67 13.58 -6.94 -3.68
N GLU A 68 13.48 -7.25 -4.97
CA GLU A 68 14.15 -6.48 -6.02
C GLU A 68 13.52 -5.10 -6.17
N LEU A 69 12.19 -4.99 -6.07
CA LEU A 69 11.49 -3.69 -6.01
C LEU A 69 12.09 -2.82 -4.91
N HIS A 70 12.14 -3.31 -3.67
CA HIS A 70 12.62 -2.54 -2.52
C HIS A 70 14.10 -2.16 -2.64
N ARG A 71 14.92 -2.97 -3.30
CA ARG A 71 16.35 -2.65 -3.52
C ARG A 71 16.57 -1.62 -4.63
N THR A 72 15.66 -1.50 -5.59
CA THR A 72 15.94 -0.78 -6.85
C THR A 72 15.01 0.39 -7.14
N ARG A 73 13.84 0.47 -6.51
CA ARG A 73 12.79 1.44 -6.87
C ARG A 73 13.27 2.87 -6.77
N TRP A 74 13.65 3.33 -5.59
CA TRP A 74 14.05 4.72 -5.40
C TRP A 74 15.40 5.04 -6.02
N ALA A 75 16.34 4.10 -6.03
CA ALA A 75 17.60 4.28 -6.77
C ALA A 75 17.35 4.49 -8.28
N GLY A 76 16.43 3.72 -8.86
CA GLY A 76 16.02 3.90 -10.25
C GLY A 76 15.27 5.21 -10.51
N ILE A 77 14.36 5.60 -9.60
CA ILE A 77 13.63 6.87 -9.70
C ILE A 77 14.59 8.05 -9.65
N PHE A 78 15.50 8.09 -8.69
CA PHE A 78 16.45 9.20 -8.53
C PHE A 78 17.38 9.32 -9.73
N ARG A 79 17.95 8.19 -10.20
CA ARG A 79 18.77 8.18 -11.41
C ARG A 79 18.01 8.75 -12.62
N ASP A 80 16.80 8.28 -12.86
CA ASP A 80 16.01 8.62 -14.05
C ASP A 80 15.40 10.05 -13.94
N TYR A 81 15.22 10.56 -12.72
CA TYR A 81 14.77 11.94 -12.46
C TYR A 81 15.92 12.95 -12.34
N GLY A 82 17.16 12.49 -12.20
CA GLY A 82 18.36 13.33 -12.08
C GLY A 82 18.62 13.85 -10.65
N ILE A 83 18.26 13.07 -9.63
CA ILE A 83 18.53 13.37 -8.21
C ILE A 83 19.74 12.55 -7.74
N GLU A 84 20.74 13.20 -7.17
CA GLU A 84 21.85 12.54 -6.47
C GLU A 84 21.48 12.32 -5.00
N ALA A 85 21.01 11.10 -4.66
CA ALA A 85 20.65 10.71 -3.30
C ALA A 85 20.76 9.20 -3.10
N ASP A 86 20.80 8.77 -1.83
CA ASP A 86 20.83 7.37 -1.44
C ASP A 86 19.44 6.73 -1.60
N GLY A 87 19.19 6.10 -2.75
CA GLY A 87 17.92 5.44 -3.06
C GLY A 87 17.56 4.33 -2.08
N PRO A 88 18.45 3.39 -1.74
CA PRO A 88 18.22 2.39 -0.69
C PRO A 88 17.85 2.96 0.69
N ALA A 89 18.52 4.00 1.15
CA ALA A 89 18.17 4.66 2.41
C ALA A 89 16.78 5.29 2.34
N PHE A 90 16.47 5.97 1.24
CA PHE A 90 15.15 6.54 1.00
C PHE A 90 14.05 5.48 0.92
N GLU A 91 14.33 4.33 0.30
CA GLU A 91 13.39 3.20 0.25
C GLU A 91 13.04 2.67 1.65
N ASN A 92 14.04 2.53 2.52
CA ASN A 92 13.81 2.10 3.90
C ASN A 92 12.93 3.10 4.67
N ASP A 93 13.18 4.38 4.50
CA ASP A 93 12.36 5.44 5.09
C ASP A 93 10.93 5.42 4.54
N PHE A 94 10.78 5.26 3.22
CA PHE A 94 9.48 5.19 2.57
C PHE A 94 8.66 3.97 3.03
N ILE A 95 9.23 2.78 3.13
CA ILE A 95 8.53 1.59 3.63
C ILE A 95 8.10 1.80 5.10
N ALA A 96 8.99 2.35 5.92
CA ALA A 96 8.71 2.62 7.33
C ALA A 96 7.63 3.69 7.49
N GLY A 97 7.70 4.77 6.72
CA GLY A 97 6.74 5.87 6.76
C GLY A 97 5.38 5.49 6.21
N LEU A 98 5.33 4.77 5.08
CA LEU A 98 4.06 4.30 4.49
C LEU A 98 3.26 3.42 5.46
N ARG A 99 3.93 2.60 6.26
CA ARG A 99 3.29 1.82 7.33
C ARG A 99 2.61 2.71 8.37
N GLU A 100 3.12 3.92 8.57
CA GLU A 100 2.60 4.87 9.56
C GLU A 100 1.55 5.83 8.99
N THR A 101 1.36 5.87 7.66
CA THR A 101 0.34 6.71 7.01
C THR A 101 -0.96 5.94 6.80
N SER A 102 -2.09 6.65 6.98
CA SER A 102 -3.40 6.02 6.87
C SER A 102 -4.47 7.09 6.57
N VAL A 103 -4.91 7.14 5.33
CA VAL A 103 -5.98 8.03 4.87
C VAL A 103 -7.14 7.16 4.38
N PRO A 104 -8.25 7.07 5.12
CA PRO A 104 -9.41 6.28 4.68
C PRO A 104 -10.04 6.85 3.41
N VAL A 105 -10.44 5.97 2.50
CA VAL A 105 -11.31 6.34 1.37
C VAL A 105 -12.68 6.77 1.92
N ALA A 106 -13.33 7.70 1.24
CA ALA A 106 -14.66 8.17 1.63
C ALA A 106 -15.63 6.99 1.81
N ASP A 107 -16.42 7.05 2.88
CA ASP A 107 -17.40 6.03 3.27
C ASP A 107 -16.85 4.63 3.58
N SER A 108 -15.53 4.40 3.58
CA SER A 108 -14.93 3.10 3.90
C SER A 108 -15.42 2.54 5.25
N HIS A 109 -15.55 3.39 6.29
CA HIS A 109 -16.08 2.97 7.59
C HIS A 109 -17.52 2.47 7.51
N LYS A 110 -18.42 3.19 6.84
CA LYS A 110 -19.83 2.79 6.69
C LYS A 110 -19.96 1.46 5.93
N VAL A 111 -19.16 1.30 4.87
CA VAL A 111 -19.15 0.06 4.07
C VAL A 111 -18.64 -1.10 4.91
N MET A 112 -17.54 -0.92 5.64
CA MET A 112 -16.94 -1.96 6.46
C MET A 112 -17.85 -2.36 7.64
N GLU A 113 -18.48 -1.40 8.32
CA GLU A 113 -19.46 -1.66 9.36
C GLU A 113 -20.64 -2.48 8.82
N TYR A 114 -21.20 -2.07 7.66
CA TYR A 114 -22.29 -2.80 7.01
C TYR A 114 -21.87 -4.24 6.63
N LEU A 115 -20.69 -4.42 6.03
CA LEU A 115 -20.23 -5.75 5.63
C LEU A 115 -19.97 -6.65 6.84
N HIS A 116 -19.29 -6.14 7.87
CA HIS A 116 -18.99 -6.88 9.08
C HIS A 116 -20.26 -7.29 9.87
N SER A 117 -21.34 -6.50 9.77
CA SER A 117 -22.63 -6.86 10.39
C SER A 117 -23.29 -8.10 9.75
N LYS A 118 -22.85 -8.53 8.55
CA LYS A 118 -23.49 -9.59 7.77
C LYS A 118 -22.57 -10.74 7.36
N TYR A 119 -21.27 -10.47 7.24
CA TYR A 119 -20.28 -11.36 6.67
C TYR A 119 -19.03 -11.43 7.54
N LYS A 120 -18.27 -12.49 7.41
CA LYS A 120 -16.86 -12.49 7.80
C LYS A 120 -16.07 -11.66 6.80
N VAL A 121 -15.28 -10.70 7.29
CA VAL A 121 -14.50 -9.79 6.44
C VAL A 121 -13.01 -10.04 6.63
N TYR A 122 -12.37 -10.48 5.58
CA TYR A 122 -10.92 -10.68 5.54
C TYR A 122 -10.27 -9.70 4.57
N VAL A 123 -9.12 -9.21 4.96
CA VAL A 123 -8.29 -8.36 4.08
C VAL A 123 -7.26 -9.22 3.37
N VAL A 124 -7.09 -8.96 2.06
CA VAL A 124 -6.06 -9.58 1.21
C VAL A 124 -5.30 -8.48 0.49
N SER A 125 -3.98 -8.38 0.70
CA SER A 125 -3.16 -7.32 0.15
C SER A 125 -1.80 -7.84 -0.33
N ASN A 126 -1.19 -7.17 -1.32
CA ASN A 126 0.18 -7.45 -1.75
C ASN A 126 1.27 -6.94 -0.79
N ALA A 127 0.89 -6.21 0.26
CA ALA A 127 1.80 -5.78 1.34
C ALA A 127 1.91 -6.84 2.45
N SER A 128 2.71 -6.57 3.50
CA SER A 128 2.82 -7.44 4.68
C SER A 128 1.63 -7.28 5.62
N ASN A 129 1.35 -8.33 6.42
CA ASN A 129 0.34 -8.32 7.48
C ASN A 129 0.60 -7.17 8.47
N LEU A 130 1.85 -6.97 8.88
CA LEU A 130 2.23 -5.91 9.81
C LEU A 130 1.87 -4.52 9.28
N GLN A 131 2.21 -4.26 8.01
CA GLN A 131 1.93 -2.97 7.37
C GLN A 131 0.42 -2.70 7.33
N GLN A 132 -0.37 -3.63 6.82
CA GLN A 132 -1.81 -3.40 6.65
C GLN A 132 -2.55 -3.38 7.99
N THR A 133 -2.18 -4.23 8.94
CA THR A 133 -2.78 -4.20 10.29
C THR A 133 -2.52 -2.86 10.98
N THR A 134 -1.31 -2.31 10.87
CA THR A 134 -0.96 -1.01 11.47
C THR A 134 -1.78 0.11 10.83
N ARG A 135 -1.85 0.15 9.52
CA ARG A 135 -2.59 1.17 8.76
C ARG A 135 -4.10 1.10 9.04
N LEU A 136 -4.68 -0.11 9.02
CA LEU A 136 -6.11 -0.32 9.32
C LEU A 136 -6.47 0.05 10.76
N ARG A 137 -5.59 -0.20 11.74
CA ARG A 137 -5.79 0.25 13.12
C ARG A 137 -5.81 1.77 13.21
N LYS A 138 -4.88 2.46 12.58
CA LYS A 138 -4.82 3.93 12.54
C LYS A 138 -6.06 4.53 11.86
N ALA A 139 -6.56 3.87 10.83
CA ALA A 139 -7.80 4.25 10.14
C ALA A 139 -9.08 3.96 10.97
N GLY A 140 -9.00 3.23 12.09
CA GLY A 140 -10.17 2.77 12.82
C GLY A 140 -10.99 1.70 12.09
N LEU A 141 -10.41 1.05 11.06
CA LEU A 141 -11.07 0.02 10.25
C LEU A 141 -10.83 -1.40 10.75
N MET A 142 -9.75 -1.63 11.54
CA MET A 142 -9.37 -2.95 11.99
C MET A 142 -10.44 -3.66 12.82
N GLN A 143 -11.32 -2.92 13.50
CA GLN A 143 -12.43 -3.45 14.27
C GLN A 143 -13.48 -4.20 13.44
N PHE A 144 -13.50 -3.96 12.12
CA PHE A 144 -14.41 -4.60 11.16
C PHE A 144 -13.74 -5.75 10.39
N VAL A 145 -12.53 -6.16 10.76
CA VAL A 145 -11.73 -7.15 10.04
C VAL A 145 -11.50 -8.39 10.89
N ASP A 146 -11.93 -9.55 10.39
CA ASP A 146 -11.74 -10.86 11.05
C ASP A 146 -10.30 -11.40 10.88
N GLY A 147 -9.58 -10.99 9.82
CA GLY A 147 -8.18 -11.37 9.60
C GLY A 147 -7.54 -10.65 8.42
N VAL A 148 -6.21 -10.60 8.41
CA VAL A 148 -5.41 -9.96 7.37
C VAL A 148 -4.46 -10.98 6.76
N PHE A 149 -4.44 -11.06 5.43
CA PHE A 149 -3.56 -11.91 4.63
C PHE A 149 -2.70 -11.04 3.72
N GLY A 150 -1.45 -10.85 4.10
CA GLY A 150 -0.45 -10.17 3.29
C GLY A 150 0.29 -11.16 2.40
N SER A 151 0.39 -10.87 1.12
CA SER A 151 1.09 -11.72 0.15
C SER A 151 2.55 -11.97 0.53
N LEU A 152 3.21 -10.97 1.14
CA LEU A 152 4.59 -11.11 1.62
C LEU A 152 4.74 -12.14 2.75
N ASP A 153 3.69 -12.36 3.55
CA ASP A 153 3.72 -13.32 4.67
C ASP A 153 3.28 -14.73 4.22
N VAL A 154 2.39 -14.81 3.23
CA VAL A 154 1.89 -16.11 2.72
C VAL A 154 2.68 -16.64 1.53
N GLY A 155 3.55 -15.83 0.91
CA GLY A 155 4.43 -16.22 -0.19
C GLY A 155 3.76 -16.28 -1.57
N PHE A 156 2.58 -15.71 -1.73
CA PHE A 156 1.85 -15.65 -3.01
C PHE A 156 1.34 -14.24 -3.27
N ILE A 157 1.63 -13.73 -4.46
CA ILE A 157 1.09 -12.44 -4.92
C ILE A 157 -0.41 -12.62 -5.28
N LYS A 158 -1.18 -11.62 -4.88
CA LYS A 158 -2.62 -11.55 -5.14
C LYS A 158 -2.89 -11.24 -6.61
#